data_7400b65299161709569d8adfab4d6fb0
#
_entry.id   7400b65299161709569d8adfab4d6fb0
#
_cell.length_a   1.000
_cell.length_b   1.000
_cell.length_c   1.000
_cell.angle_alpha   90.00
_cell.angle_beta   90.00
_cell.angle_gamma   90.00
#
_symmetry.space_group_name_H-M   'P 1'
#
loop_
_entity.id
_entity.type
_entity.pdbx_description
1 polymer ?
#
loop_
_entity_poly.entity_id
_entity_poly.type
_entity_poly.pdbx_seq_one_letter_code
_entity_poly.pdbx_strand_id
1 'polypeptide(L)'
;MDKIELTPEMRERVLSGVERGLYGNKARRRSLLRRGLPLAACLALVITAVLSLPHVTTPGVDVVPGIESVQDAGALSDEVGYEVRDVSGLPFEPDAAVYTAYGDMAEIDYSGEGEQAVYRQSPGAEDNSGDYNEYAAVTTTSVGDAQVTLKGGAPDSYTLALWCSGGYSYSLSLSSPLPESAWIELIETNVQ
;
A
#
# COMPACT_ATOMS: atom_id res chain seq x y z
N MET A 1 17.28 -27.74 -22.64
CA MET A 1 17.54 -26.46 -21.92
C MET A 1 18.73 -25.83 -22.60
N ASP A 2 18.45 -24.97 -23.58
CA ASP A 2 19.49 -24.29 -24.34
C ASP A 2 20.07 -23.15 -23.54
N LYS A 3 21.37 -23.22 -23.25
CA LYS A 3 22.12 -22.12 -22.65
C LYS A 3 22.27 -21.02 -23.72
N ILE A 4 21.66 -19.88 -23.46
CA ILE A 4 21.87 -18.67 -24.24
C ILE A 4 23.27 -18.15 -23.92
N GLU A 5 24.25 -18.37 -24.79
CA GLU A 5 25.59 -17.78 -24.68
C GLU A 5 25.55 -16.36 -25.27
N LEU A 6 25.87 -15.39 -24.43
CA LEU A 6 26.01 -13.99 -24.82
C LEU A 6 27.26 -13.82 -25.71
N THR A 7 27.05 -13.46 -26.96
CA THR A 7 28.17 -13.19 -27.90
C THR A 7 28.95 -11.93 -27.50
N PRO A 8 30.25 -11.85 -27.79
CA PRO A 8 31.09 -10.68 -27.46
C PRO A 8 30.53 -9.36 -27.98
N GLU A 9 29.88 -9.38 -29.13
CA GLU A 9 29.27 -8.19 -29.76
C GLU A 9 28.06 -7.65 -28.96
N MET A 10 27.31 -8.50 -28.31
CA MET A 10 26.21 -8.07 -27.41
C MET A 10 26.75 -7.39 -26.16
N ARG A 11 27.87 -7.85 -25.61
CA ARG A 11 28.54 -7.23 -24.47
C ARG A 11 29.05 -5.83 -24.79
N GLU A 12 29.68 -5.64 -25.92
CA GLU A 12 30.20 -4.31 -26.33
C GLU A 12 29.07 -3.31 -26.58
N ARG A 13 27.94 -3.76 -27.14
CA ARG A 13 26.78 -2.89 -27.38
C ARG A 13 26.11 -2.43 -26.09
N VAL A 14 26.06 -3.26 -25.05
CA VAL A 14 25.53 -2.91 -23.74
C VAL A 14 26.50 -1.95 -23.01
N LEU A 15 27.81 -2.23 -23.03
CA LEU A 15 28.82 -1.39 -22.37
C LEU A 15 28.91 0.01 -22.99
N SER A 16 28.86 0.12 -24.31
CA SER A 16 28.89 1.42 -25.02
C SER A 16 27.61 2.26 -24.79
N GLY A 17 26.48 1.62 -24.46
CA GLY A 17 25.24 2.28 -24.06
C GLY A 17 25.34 2.89 -22.67
N VAL A 18 25.98 2.20 -21.73
CA VAL A 18 26.15 2.63 -20.34
C VAL A 18 27.18 3.77 -20.24
N GLU A 19 28.27 3.71 -20.98
CA GLU A 19 29.29 4.79 -20.99
C GLU A 19 28.75 6.11 -21.55
N ARG A 20 27.91 6.09 -22.56
CA ARG A 20 27.26 7.30 -23.09
C ARG A 20 26.28 7.95 -22.11
N GLY A 21 25.66 7.17 -21.21
CA GLY A 21 24.77 7.66 -20.16
C GLY A 21 25.50 8.34 -18.99
N LEU A 22 26.74 7.95 -18.73
CA LEU A 22 27.49 8.40 -17.54
C LEU A 22 28.39 9.63 -17.78
N TYR A 23 28.75 9.98 -19.02
CA TYR A 23 29.71 11.05 -19.33
C TYR A 23 29.14 12.24 -20.12
N GLY A 24 27.85 12.35 -20.29
CA GLY A 24 27.23 13.47 -21.00
C GLY A 24 26.72 14.57 -20.09
N ASN A 25 27.58 15.36 -19.44
CA ASN A 25 27.37 16.79 -19.24
C ASN A 25 28.51 17.44 -18.42
N LYS A 26 29.64 17.68 -19.07
CA LYS A 26 30.58 18.72 -18.68
C LYS A 26 30.59 19.78 -19.77
N ALA A 27 29.79 20.83 -19.62
CA ALA A 27 30.00 22.02 -20.44
C ALA A 27 29.57 23.30 -19.73
N ARG A 28 30.59 24.02 -19.40
CA ARG A 28 30.76 25.47 -19.55
C ARG A 28 30.03 26.38 -18.59
N ARG A 29 30.74 26.65 -17.47
CA ARG A 29 30.72 27.98 -16.85
C ARG A 29 31.24 29.02 -17.85
N ARG A 30 30.48 30.04 -18.15
CA ARG A 30 30.95 31.35 -18.57
C ARG A 30 30.32 32.42 -17.67
N SER A 31 31.16 33.05 -16.90
CA SER A 31 30.98 34.26 -16.15
C SER A 31 30.53 35.40 -17.08
N LEU A 32 29.52 36.16 -16.69
CA LEU A 32 29.41 37.58 -17.02
C LEU A 32 28.68 38.31 -15.90
N LEU A 33 29.46 38.93 -15.06
CA LEU A 33 29.04 40.10 -14.29
C LEU A 33 28.62 41.18 -15.29
N ARG A 34 27.49 41.82 -15.10
CA ARG A 34 27.37 43.29 -15.14
C ARG A 34 25.95 43.77 -14.87
N ARG A 35 25.87 44.59 -13.79
CA ARG A 35 25.07 45.80 -13.60
C ARG A 35 23.56 45.63 -13.32
N GLY A 36 23.27 46.12 -12.15
CA GLY A 36 22.05 46.29 -11.41
C GLY A 36 20.98 47.18 -12.02
N LEU A 37 19.86 47.15 -11.31
CA LEU A 37 18.61 47.92 -11.39
C LEU A 37 17.47 47.22 -12.13
N PRO A 38 16.24 47.29 -11.63
CA PRO A 38 15.73 47.68 -10.30
C PRO A 38 14.81 46.60 -9.66
N LEU A 39 14.82 46.56 -8.35
CA LEU A 39 14.10 45.63 -7.48
C LEU A 39 12.56 45.74 -7.51
N ALA A 40 11.98 46.67 -8.23
CA ALA A 40 10.53 46.90 -8.25
C ALA A 40 9.77 46.07 -9.30
N ALA A 41 10.44 45.54 -10.33
CA ALA A 41 9.79 44.75 -11.38
C ALA A 41 9.62 43.27 -11.01
N CYS A 42 10.39 42.76 -10.06
CA CYS A 42 10.32 41.33 -9.70
C CYS A 42 9.12 40.98 -8.82
N LEU A 43 8.59 41.94 -8.04
CA LEU A 43 7.44 41.65 -7.16
C LEU A 43 6.10 41.54 -7.93
N ALA A 44 5.94 42.30 -9.01
CA ALA A 44 4.75 42.22 -9.84
C ALA A 44 4.68 40.95 -10.67
N LEU A 45 5.83 40.39 -11.10
CA LEU A 45 5.89 39.12 -11.85
C LEU A 45 5.66 37.89 -10.96
N VAL A 46 6.00 37.96 -9.67
CA VAL A 46 5.73 36.87 -8.74
C VAL A 46 4.25 36.76 -8.41
N ILE A 47 3.55 37.90 -8.27
CA ILE A 47 2.12 37.90 -7.95
C ILE A 47 1.30 37.44 -9.16
N THR A 48 1.67 37.81 -10.38
CA THR A 48 1.00 37.31 -11.59
C THR A 48 1.31 35.84 -11.87
N ALA A 49 2.51 35.33 -11.52
CA ALA A 49 2.84 33.93 -11.67
C ALA A 49 2.06 33.03 -10.67
N VAL A 50 1.82 33.51 -9.45
CA VAL A 50 1.04 32.75 -8.45
C VAL A 50 -0.47 32.69 -8.82
N LEU A 51 -0.99 33.73 -9.49
CA LEU A 51 -2.38 33.75 -9.94
C LEU A 51 -2.60 33.06 -11.31
N SER A 52 -1.52 32.72 -12.01
CA SER A 52 -1.55 32.07 -13.33
C SER A 52 -1.03 30.64 -13.30
N LEU A 53 -0.78 30.08 -12.11
CA LEU A 53 -0.50 28.65 -12.04
C LEU A 53 -1.78 27.93 -12.54
N PRO A 54 -1.72 27.27 -13.70
CA PRO A 54 -2.77 26.32 -13.99
C PRO A 54 -2.84 25.39 -12.78
N HIS A 55 -4.05 25.11 -12.34
CA HIS A 55 -4.26 24.04 -11.39
C HIS A 55 -3.37 22.88 -11.85
N VAL A 56 -2.38 22.53 -11.04
CA VAL A 56 -1.66 21.29 -11.25
C VAL A 56 -2.74 20.24 -11.06
N THR A 57 -3.35 19.86 -12.16
CA THR A 57 -4.05 18.60 -12.23
C THR A 57 -2.96 17.59 -11.88
N THR A 58 -3.02 17.03 -10.70
CA THR A 58 -2.32 15.80 -10.35
C THR A 58 -2.36 14.94 -11.59
N PRO A 59 -1.19 14.46 -12.11
CA PRO A 59 -1.21 13.53 -13.23
C PRO A 59 -2.24 12.47 -12.83
N GLY A 60 -3.24 12.26 -13.71
CA GLY A 60 -4.29 11.30 -13.43
C GLY A 60 -3.59 10.01 -13.01
N VAL A 61 -3.85 9.56 -11.79
CA VAL A 61 -3.54 8.19 -11.40
C VAL A 61 -4.24 7.39 -12.48
N ASP A 62 -3.50 6.56 -13.23
CA ASP A 62 -4.09 5.60 -14.14
C ASP A 62 -5.04 4.76 -13.28
N VAL A 63 -6.32 5.06 -13.36
CA VAL A 63 -7.35 4.34 -12.62
C VAL A 63 -7.38 2.95 -13.23
N VAL A 64 -6.81 1.99 -12.53
CA VAL A 64 -6.98 0.59 -12.89
C VAL A 64 -8.46 0.29 -12.68
N PRO A 65 -9.22 -0.09 -13.71
CA PRO A 65 -10.65 -0.31 -13.57
C PRO A 65 -10.93 -1.29 -12.43
N GLY A 66 -11.75 -0.90 -11.47
CA GLY A 66 -12.10 -1.71 -10.30
C GLY A 66 -11.17 -1.57 -9.08
N ILE A 67 -10.25 -0.58 -9.08
CA ILE A 67 -9.44 -0.22 -7.89
C ILE A 67 -9.67 1.26 -7.60
N GLU A 68 -10.26 1.57 -6.45
CA GLU A 68 -10.54 2.94 -6.03
C GLU A 68 -10.04 3.17 -4.60
N SER A 69 -9.23 4.23 -4.41
CA SER A 69 -8.79 4.68 -3.09
C SER A 69 -9.74 5.75 -2.59
N VAL A 70 -10.17 5.61 -1.35
CA VAL A 70 -11.16 6.49 -0.69
C VAL A 70 -10.60 7.06 0.62
N GLN A 71 -11.36 7.94 1.29
CA GLN A 71 -10.83 8.75 2.40
C GLN A 71 -10.90 8.04 3.76
N ASP A 72 -11.92 7.20 3.96
CA ASP A 72 -12.22 6.56 5.24
C ASP A 72 -13.10 5.30 5.06
N ALA A 73 -13.37 4.59 6.14
CA ALA A 73 -14.19 3.39 6.14
C ALA A 73 -15.65 3.62 5.71
N GLY A 74 -16.17 4.85 5.93
CA GLY A 74 -17.52 5.22 5.48
C GLY A 74 -17.59 5.31 3.96
N ALA A 75 -16.63 6.03 3.35
CA ALA A 75 -16.51 6.13 1.89
C ALA A 75 -16.19 4.75 1.26
N LEU A 76 -15.41 3.90 1.95
CA LEU A 76 -15.16 2.53 1.51
C LEU A 76 -16.44 1.68 1.53
N SER A 77 -17.27 1.84 2.57
CA SER A 77 -18.57 1.17 2.66
C SER A 77 -19.52 1.56 1.53
N ASP A 78 -19.55 2.86 1.17
CA ASP A 78 -20.36 3.37 0.07
C ASP A 78 -19.90 2.77 -1.29
N GLU A 79 -18.57 2.63 -1.47
CA GLU A 79 -17.99 2.11 -2.71
C GLU A 79 -18.25 0.60 -2.90
N VAL A 80 -18.03 -0.20 -1.84
CA VAL A 80 -18.22 -1.66 -1.92
C VAL A 80 -19.67 -2.11 -1.74
N GLY A 81 -20.56 -1.22 -1.24
CA GLY A 81 -21.99 -1.46 -1.08
C GLY A 81 -22.39 -2.26 0.16
N TYR A 82 -21.51 -2.38 1.15
CA TYR A 82 -21.79 -2.99 2.46
C TYR A 82 -20.97 -2.30 3.57
N GLU A 83 -21.36 -2.52 4.82
CA GLU A 83 -20.72 -1.85 5.96
C GLU A 83 -19.29 -2.36 6.16
N VAL A 84 -18.34 -1.44 6.18
CA VAL A 84 -16.92 -1.64 6.53
C VAL A 84 -16.60 -0.76 7.71
N ARG A 85 -15.88 -1.26 8.70
CA ARG A 85 -15.44 -0.51 9.87
C ARG A 85 -13.94 -0.61 10.06
N ASP A 86 -13.38 0.41 10.70
CA ASP A 86 -11.98 0.38 11.13
C ASP A 86 -11.75 -0.73 12.14
N VAL A 87 -10.59 -1.37 12.05
CA VAL A 87 -10.15 -2.38 13.01
C VAL A 87 -9.77 -1.70 14.32
N SER A 88 -10.37 -2.14 15.41
CA SER A 88 -10.07 -1.68 16.75
C SER A 88 -9.14 -2.64 17.48
N GLY A 89 -8.29 -2.10 18.37
CA GLY A 89 -7.42 -2.92 19.21
C GLY A 89 -6.21 -3.53 18.50
N LEU A 90 -5.76 -2.90 17.41
CA LEU A 90 -4.48 -3.28 16.79
C LEU A 90 -3.35 -3.25 17.84
N PRO A 91 -2.31 -4.12 17.70
CA PRO A 91 -1.20 -4.20 18.66
C PRO A 91 -0.25 -3.00 18.60
N PHE A 92 -0.53 -2.01 17.77
CA PHE A 92 0.20 -0.75 17.61
C PHE A 92 -0.77 0.39 17.34
N GLU A 93 -0.35 1.64 17.57
CA GLU A 93 -1.13 2.82 17.22
C GLU A 93 -0.90 3.19 15.75
N PRO A 94 -1.92 3.16 14.89
CA PRO A 94 -1.76 3.53 13.49
C PRO A 94 -1.53 5.04 13.32
N ASP A 95 -0.46 5.41 12.62
CA ASP A 95 -0.20 6.78 12.17
C ASP A 95 -0.93 7.11 10.86
N ALA A 96 -1.22 6.08 10.06
CA ALA A 96 -1.92 6.20 8.78
C ALA A 96 -2.79 4.96 8.51
N ALA A 97 -3.89 5.20 7.78
CA ALA A 97 -4.73 4.18 7.19
C ALA A 97 -4.99 4.53 5.72
N VAL A 98 -4.90 3.54 4.84
CA VAL A 98 -5.21 3.65 3.41
C VAL A 98 -6.38 2.73 3.11
N TYR A 99 -7.44 3.30 2.53
CA TYR A 99 -8.70 2.61 2.23
C TYR A 99 -8.81 2.38 0.73
N THR A 100 -8.96 1.14 0.31
CA THR A 100 -9.00 0.78 -1.11
C THR A 100 -10.12 -0.23 -1.38
N ALA A 101 -10.95 0.07 -2.36
CA ALA A 101 -11.91 -0.87 -2.92
C ALA A 101 -11.28 -1.60 -4.12
N TYR A 102 -11.33 -2.93 -4.10
CA TYR A 102 -10.96 -3.80 -5.21
C TYR A 102 -12.24 -4.50 -5.74
N GLY A 103 -13.02 -3.77 -6.53
CA GLY A 103 -14.34 -4.22 -6.92
C GLY A 103 -15.27 -4.33 -5.71
N ASP A 104 -15.64 -5.54 -5.31
CA ASP A 104 -16.48 -5.83 -4.15
C ASP A 104 -15.68 -6.20 -2.88
N MET A 105 -14.35 -6.11 -2.91
CA MET A 105 -13.51 -6.34 -1.74
C MET A 105 -13.02 -5.00 -1.16
N ALA A 106 -13.24 -4.81 0.11
CA ALA A 106 -12.68 -3.72 0.90
C ALA A 106 -11.32 -4.11 1.47
N GLU A 107 -10.35 -3.20 1.40
CA GLU A 107 -9.03 -3.34 2.04
C GLU A 107 -8.70 -2.08 2.81
N ILE A 108 -8.16 -2.24 4.01
CA ILE A 108 -7.62 -1.16 4.82
C ILE A 108 -6.21 -1.54 5.24
N ASP A 109 -5.24 -0.73 4.80
CA ASP A 109 -3.83 -0.86 5.17
C ASP A 109 -3.51 0.12 6.30
N TYR A 110 -3.20 -0.39 7.48
CA TYR A 110 -2.75 0.39 8.62
C TYR A 110 -1.23 0.37 8.72
N SER A 111 -0.63 1.51 9.05
CA SER A 111 0.80 1.62 9.33
C SER A 111 1.06 2.55 10.51
N GLY A 112 2.01 2.22 11.37
CA GLY A 112 2.40 3.01 12.52
C GLY A 112 3.52 2.34 13.29
N GLU A 113 4.41 3.10 13.91
CA GLU A 113 5.50 2.61 14.76
C GLU A 113 6.44 1.60 14.06
N GLY A 114 6.46 1.56 12.72
CA GLY A 114 7.21 0.59 11.93
C GLY A 114 6.48 -0.75 11.73
N GLU A 115 5.27 -0.89 12.24
CA GLU A 115 4.37 -2.04 12.09
C GLU A 115 3.34 -1.79 10.99
N GLN A 116 2.76 -2.88 10.49
CA GLN A 116 1.71 -2.86 9.47
C GLN A 116 0.62 -3.88 9.79
N ALA A 117 -0.61 -3.55 9.42
CA ALA A 117 -1.74 -4.47 9.42
C ALA A 117 -2.55 -4.26 8.14
N VAL A 118 -2.98 -5.36 7.51
CA VAL A 118 -3.86 -5.33 6.34
C VAL A 118 -5.14 -6.07 6.69
N TYR A 119 -6.24 -5.34 6.68
CA TYR A 119 -7.59 -5.88 6.87
C TYR A 119 -8.31 -5.94 5.54
N ARG A 120 -9.00 -7.07 5.29
CA ARG A 120 -9.86 -7.24 4.12
C ARG A 120 -11.20 -7.81 4.51
N GLN A 121 -12.22 -7.35 3.80
CA GLN A 121 -13.60 -7.85 3.88
C GLN A 121 -14.14 -8.01 2.47
N SER A 122 -14.81 -9.12 2.18
CA SER A 122 -15.46 -9.36 0.89
C SER A 122 -16.70 -10.23 1.05
N PRO A 123 -17.70 -10.16 0.16
CA PRO A 123 -18.82 -11.08 0.16
C PRO A 123 -18.38 -12.53 -0.08
N GLY A 124 -19.05 -13.48 0.56
CA GLY A 124 -18.79 -14.91 0.40
C GLY A 124 -17.98 -15.53 1.53
N ALA A 125 -17.30 -16.65 1.25
CA ALA A 125 -16.56 -17.45 2.23
C ALA A 125 -15.18 -17.88 1.72
N GLU A 126 -14.71 -17.29 0.62
CA GLU A 126 -13.41 -17.59 0.05
C GLU A 126 -12.29 -16.84 0.81
N ASP A 127 -11.09 -17.42 0.84
CA ASP A 127 -9.90 -16.75 1.40
C ASP A 127 -9.58 -15.49 0.57
N ASN A 128 -9.77 -14.34 1.18
CA ASN A 128 -9.54 -13.04 0.56
C ASN A 128 -8.21 -12.39 1.00
N SER A 129 -7.38 -13.10 1.74
CA SER A 129 -6.13 -12.54 2.26
C SER A 129 -5.11 -12.16 1.18
N GLY A 130 -5.20 -12.79 0.00
CA GLY A 130 -4.19 -12.64 -1.04
C GLY A 130 -2.84 -13.24 -0.65
N ASP A 131 -2.81 -14.01 0.43
CA ASP A 131 -1.59 -14.63 0.94
C ASP A 131 -1.51 -16.08 0.46
N TYR A 132 -0.50 -16.39 -0.33
CA TYR A 132 -0.22 -17.72 -0.89
C TYR A 132 0.98 -18.40 -0.24
N ASN A 133 1.44 -17.89 0.92
CA ASN A 133 2.56 -18.49 1.63
C ASN A 133 2.16 -19.80 2.30
N GLU A 134 3.12 -20.72 2.40
CA GLU A 134 3.01 -21.92 3.25
C GLU A 134 3.39 -21.56 4.68
N TYR A 135 2.54 -21.93 5.62
CA TYR A 135 2.74 -21.66 7.05
C TYR A 135 3.09 -22.92 7.81
N ALA A 136 4.12 -22.84 8.65
CA ALA A 136 4.56 -23.96 9.49
C ALA A 136 3.58 -24.28 10.63
N ALA A 137 2.78 -23.30 11.05
CA ALA A 137 1.75 -23.44 12.05
C ALA A 137 0.41 -22.92 11.52
N VAL A 138 -0.60 -23.77 11.57
CA VAL A 138 -1.99 -23.42 11.27
C VAL A 138 -2.84 -23.99 12.39
N THR A 139 -3.69 -23.15 13.00
CA THR A 139 -4.64 -23.58 14.01
C THR A 139 -6.02 -23.05 13.69
N THR A 140 -7.05 -23.71 14.20
CA THR A 140 -8.43 -23.26 14.09
C THR A 140 -9.01 -23.13 15.50
N THR A 141 -9.57 -21.98 15.79
CA THR A 141 -10.22 -21.67 17.07
C THR A 141 -11.61 -21.08 16.81
N SER A 142 -12.44 -20.97 17.84
CA SER A 142 -13.76 -20.35 17.73
C SER A 142 -13.76 -19.02 18.49
N VAL A 143 -14.30 -17.98 17.85
CA VAL A 143 -14.52 -16.66 18.46
C VAL A 143 -15.99 -16.31 18.25
N GLY A 144 -16.77 -16.32 19.32
CA GLY A 144 -18.22 -16.28 19.22
C GLY A 144 -18.74 -17.45 18.38
N ASP A 145 -19.54 -17.15 17.37
CA ASP A 145 -20.06 -18.13 16.40
C ASP A 145 -19.14 -18.33 15.18
N ALA A 146 -18.07 -17.55 15.06
CA ALA A 146 -17.14 -17.63 13.93
C ALA A 146 -16.04 -18.67 14.17
N GLN A 147 -15.72 -19.45 13.13
CA GLN A 147 -14.49 -20.24 13.08
C GLN A 147 -13.37 -19.39 12.52
N VAL A 148 -12.28 -19.28 13.26
CA VAL A 148 -11.10 -18.50 12.92
C VAL A 148 -9.94 -19.43 12.62
N THR A 149 -9.33 -19.27 11.47
CA THR A 149 -8.08 -19.94 11.11
C THR A 149 -6.92 -18.98 11.32
N LEU A 150 -5.98 -19.33 12.19
CA LEU A 150 -4.75 -18.59 12.43
C LEU A 150 -3.58 -19.28 11.72
N LYS A 151 -2.76 -18.50 11.01
CA LYS A 151 -1.60 -18.98 10.27
C LYS A 151 -0.34 -18.23 10.71
N GLY A 152 0.77 -18.93 10.87
CA GLY A 152 2.03 -18.33 11.32
C GLY A 152 3.26 -19.19 11.13
N GLY A 153 4.43 -18.64 11.49
CA GLY A 153 5.72 -19.29 11.32
C GLY A 153 6.02 -20.36 12.38
N ALA A 154 5.34 -20.32 13.54
CA ALA A 154 5.50 -21.28 14.62
C ALA A 154 4.20 -21.38 15.44
N PRO A 155 4.00 -22.45 16.21
CA PRO A 155 2.89 -22.52 17.16
C PRO A 155 2.87 -21.33 18.11
N ASP A 156 1.68 -20.80 18.35
CA ASP A 156 1.43 -19.61 19.18
C ASP A 156 2.18 -18.33 18.70
N SER A 157 2.44 -18.25 17.39
CA SER A 157 3.13 -17.14 16.74
C SER A 157 2.54 -16.92 15.34
N TYR A 158 1.36 -16.30 15.31
CA TYR A 158 0.52 -16.16 14.12
C TYR A 158 0.56 -14.73 13.59
N THR A 159 0.60 -14.60 12.26
CA THR A 159 0.63 -13.32 11.55
C THR A 159 -0.59 -13.10 10.68
N LEU A 160 -1.44 -14.10 10.48
CA LEU A 160 -2.63 -14.02 9.65
C LEU A 160 -3.80 -14.73 10.32
N ALA A 161 -4.93 -14.05 10.36
CA ALA A 161 -6.22 -14.60 10.76
C ALA A 161 -7.21 -14.54 9.61
N LEU A 162 -8.00 -15.61 9.45
CA LEU A 162 -9.08 -15.73 8.47
C LEU A 162 -10.34 -16.18 9.18
N TRP A 163 -11.49 -15.53 8.89
CA TRP A 163 -12.79 -15.96 9.42
C TRP A 163 -13.93 -15.56 8.48
N CYS A 164 -15.09 -16.15 8.71
CA CYS A 164 -16.33 -15.81 8.02
C CYS A 164 -17.39 -15.46 9.05
N SER A 165 -18.15 -14.39 8.79
CA SER A 165 -19.31 -13.98 9.61
C SER A 165 -20.30 -13.20 8.76
N GLY A 166 -21.60 -13.37 9.01
CA GLY A 166 -22.64 -12.57 8.37
C GLY A 166 -22.72 -12.70 6.83
N GLY A 167 -22.11 -13.73 6.23
CA GLY A 167 -22.05 -13.89 4.77
C GLY A 167 -20.85 -13.20 4.12
N TYR A 168 -19.90 -12.72 4.91
CA TYR A 168 -18.65 -12.10 4.49
C TYR A 168 -17.45 -12.94 4.93
N SER A 169 -16.40 -12.88 4.14
CA SER A 169 -15.07 -13.37 4.44
C SER A 169 -14.19 -12.23 4.92
N TYR A 170 -13.39 -12.49 5.92
CA TYR A 170 -12.50 -11.54 6.54
C TYR A 170 -11.08 -12.08 6.62
N SER A 171 -10.12 -11.23 6.43
CA SER A 171 -8.72 -11.50 6.74
C SER A 171 -8.07 -10.31 7.44
N LEU A 172 -7.18 -10.61 8.37
CA LEU A 172 -6.31 -9.63 9.02
C LEU A 172 -4.91 -10.19 9.10
N SER A 173 -3.97 -9.51 8.45
CA SER A 173 -2.54 -9.81 8.54
C SER A 173 -1.80 -8.75 9.34
N LEU A 174 -0.80 -9.17 10.10
CA LEU A 174 0.06 -8.31 10.91
C LEU A 174 1.52 -8.54 10.52
N SER A 175 2.32 -7.48 10.53
CA SER A 175 3.78 -7.55 10.31
C SER A 175 4.51 -8.28 11.44
N SER A 176 4.01 -8.16 12.68
CA SER A 176 4.54 -8.85 13.85
C SER A 176 3.58 -9.93 14.35
N PRO A 177 4.08 -11.10 14.75
CA PRO A 177 3.24 -12.20 15.17
C PRO A 177 2.62 -11.98 16.55
N LEU A 178 1.40 -12.48 16.74
CA LEU A 178 0.70 -12.51 18.03
C LEU A 178 0.44 -13.97 18.47
N PRO A 179 0.34 -14.22 19.79
CA PRO A 179 -0.15 -15.47 20.32
C PRO A 179 -1.65 -15.65 20.06
N GLU A 180 -2.12 -16.90 20.09
CA GLU A 180 -3.54 -17.23 19.86
C GLU A 180 -4.50 -16.42 20.75
N SER A 181 -4.16 -16.24 22.02
CA SER A 181 -5.01 -15.49 22.95
C SER A 181 -5.19 -14.03 22.57
N ALA A 182 -4.14 -13.38 22.07
CA ALA A 182 -4.22 -11.99 21.62
C ALA A 182 -5.01 -11.86 20.30
N TRP A 183 -4.91 -12.85 19.42
CA TRP A 183 -5.74 -12.93 18.22
C TRP A 183 -7.23 -13.08 18.55
N ILE A 184 -7.56 -13.93 19.53
CA ILE A 184 -8.95 -14.10 20.00
C ILE A 184 -9.51 -12.76 20.49
N GLU A 185 -8.79 -12.03 21.37
CA GLU A 185 -9.22 -10.73 21.90
C GLU A 185 -9.40 -9.70 20.77
N LEU A 186 -8.45 -9.63 19.84
CA LEU A 186 -8.51 -8.73 18.69
C LEU A 186 -9.73 -9.02 17.80
N ILE A 187 -9.99 -10.29 17.51
CA ILE A 187 -11.11 -10.68 16.65
C ILE A 187 -12.44 -10.50 17.38
N GLU A 188 -12.55 -10.82 18.69
CA GLU A 188 -13.76 -10.58 19.48
C GLU A 188 -14.20 -9.12 19.44
N THR A 189 -13.24 -8.20 19.44
CA THR A 189 -13.51 -6.76 19.36
C THR A 189 -14.04 -6.34 17.98
N ASN A 190 -13.75 -7.10 16.93
CA ASN A 190 -14.04 -6.75 15.52
C ASN A 190 -15.06 -7.68 14.83
N VAL A 191 -15.42 -8.83 15.42
CA VAL A 191 -16.49 -9.71 14.89
C VAL A 191 -17.85 -9.06 15.17
N GLN A 192 -18.63 -8.94 14.12
CA GLN A 192 -20.00 -8.42 14.10
C GLN A 192 -20.99 -9.54 13.81
#